data_8975dfae130029ee44b912e597d7832b
#
_entry.id   8975dfae130029ee44b912e597d7832b
#
_cell.length_a   1.000
_cell.length_b   1.000
_cell.length_c   1.000
_cell.angle_alpha   90.00
_cell.angle_beta   90.00
_cell.angle_gamma   90.00
#
_symmetry.space_group_name_H-M   'P 1'
#
loop_
_entity.id
_entity.type
_entity.pdbx_description
1 polymer ?
#
loop_
_entity_poly.entity_id
_entity_poly.type
_entity_poly.pdbx_seq_one_letter_code
_entity_poly.pdbx_strand_id
1 'polypeptide(L)'
;MVINHNMSSLYANRVLGISNDGIMRNIEKLSSGERINRAGDDASGLAVSEKMRSQIRGLNQASRNIENGVSFIQTTEGYLTETTDILQRIRELAVQSANGIYSDEDRMQIQVEVSQLIAEVDRIASQAQFNGMNMLTGRFAKPTGENTVTASMWLHIGANMDQRAQVFIGTMTSQALNLRNVGDEQIMSLASPDDAN
;
A
#
# COMPACT_ATOMS: atom_id res chain seq x y z
N MET A 1 -45.68 -23.41 66.75
CA MET A 1 -44.95 -23.95 65.60
C MET A 1 -45.63 -23.40 64.35
N VAL A 2 -44.98 -22.51 63.62
CA VAL A 2 -45.57 -21.85 62.42
C VAL A 2 -45.11 -22.67 61.22
N ILE A 3 -45.99 -23.51 60.65
CA ILE A 3 -45.66 -24.45 59.57
C ILE A 3 -45.85 -23.83 58.20
N ASN A 4 -46.87 -22.95 58.00
CA ASN A 4 -47.22 -22.46 56.67
C ASN A 4 -46.89 -20.96 56.41
N HIS A 5 -46.41 -20.21 57.42
CA HIS A 5 -46.17 -18.76 57.30
C HIS A 5 -44.87 -18.34 58.02
N ASN A 6 -43.76 -19.08 57.81
CA ASN A 6 -42.49 -18.71 58.43
C ASN A 6 -41.84 -17.57 57.69
N MET A 7 -42.20 -16.31 58.02
CA MET A 7 -41.71 -15.09 57.36
C MET A 7 -40.18 -14.90 57.53
N SER A 8 -39.59 -15.38 58.64
CA SER A 8 -38.14 -15.29 58.85
C SER A 8 -37.38 -16.21 57.90
N SER A 9 -37.88 -17.43 57.64
CA SER A 9 -37.28 -18.36 56.70
C SER A 9 -37.42 -17.87 55.25
N LEU A 10 -38.56 -17.30 54.88
CA LEU A 10 -38.75 -16.69 53.55
C LEU A 10 -37.82 -15.50 53.33
N TYR A 11 -37.64 -14.64 54.35
CA TYR A 11 -36.70 -13.52 54.30
C TYR A 11 -35.24 -13.99 54.17
N ALA A 12 -34.84 -15.00 54.99
CA ALA A 12 -33.50 -15.58 54.92
C ALA A 12 -33.19 -16.18 53.52
N ASN A 13 -34.16 -16.92 52.96
CA ASN A 13 -34.02 -17.49 51.61
C ASN A 13 -33.90 -16.39 50.52
N ARG A 14 -34.67 -15.31 50.63
CA ARG A 14 -34.59 -14.18 49.71
C ARG A 14 -33.20 -13.50 49.80
N VAL A 15 -32.72 -13.23 51.00
CA VAL A 15 -31.39 -12.57 51.20
C VAL A 15 -30.27 -13.50 50.67
N LEU A 16 -30.37 -14.81 50.89
CA LEU A 16 -29.43 -15.78 50.36
C LEU A 16 -29.43 -15.83 48.83
N GLY A 17 -30.60 -15.74 48.19
CA GLY A 17 -30.73 -15.59 46.75
C GLY A 17 -30.01 -14.35 46.23
N ILE A 18 -30.26 -13.17 46.84
CA ILE A 18 -29.61 -11.91 46.46
C ILE A 18 -28.08 -11.98 46.65
N SER A 19 -27.61 -12.60 47.73
CA SER A 19 -26.17 -12.78 48.00
C SER A 19 -25.52 -13.68 46.95
N ASN A 20 -26.17 -14.81 46.60
CA ASN A 20 -25.67 -15.71 45.56
C ASN A 20 -25.59 -15.00 44.19
N ASP A 21 -26.62 -14.23 43.79
CA ASP A 21 -26.60 -13.47 42.57
C ASP A 21 -25.43 -12.42 42.54
N GLY A 22 -25.18 -11.79 43.69
CA GLY A 22 -24.03 -10.89 43.86
C GLY A 22 -22.69 -11.59 43.69
N ILE A 23 -22.54 -12.77 44.29
CA ILE A 23 -21.33 -13.60 44.15
C ILE A 23 -21.13 -14.00 42.68
N MET A 24 -22.17 -14.50 42.01
CA MET A 24 -22.08 -14.91 40.60
C MET A 24 -21.64 -13.76 39.70
N ARG A 25 -22.17 -12.55 39.89
CA ARG A 25 -21.74 -11.35 39.14
C ARG A 25 -20.29 -11.01 39.42
N ASN A 26 -19.81 -11.11 40.65
CA ASN A 26 -18.42 -10.81 40.99
C ASN A 26 -17.48 -11.87 40.43
N ILE A 27 -17.88 -13.15 40.40
CA ILE A 27 -17.13 -14.25 39.76
C ILE A 27 -17.04 -14.00 38.23
N GLU A 28 -18.13 -13.59 37.60
CA GLU A 28 -18.16 -13.24 36.19
C GLU A 28 -17.16 -12.13 35.87
N LYS A 29 -17.14 -11.02 36.66
CA LYS A 29 -16.19 -9.92 36.49
C LYS A 29 -14.74 -10.33 36.76
N LEU A 30 -14.50 -11.18 37.75
CA LEU A 30 -13.17 -11.68 38.06
C LEU A 30 -12.64 -12.61 36.97
N SER A 31 -13.50 -13.46 36.43
CA SER A 31 -13.16 -14.42 35.38
C SER A 31 -12.88 -13.73 34.04
N SER A 32 -13.67 -12.69 33.68
CA SER A 32 -13.48 -11.92 32.46
C SER A 32 -12.33 -10.90 32.56
N GLY A 33 -11.99 -10.46 33.78
CA GLY A 33 -11.09 -9.36 34.04
C GLY A 33 -11.67 -7.98 33.67
N GLU A 34 -12.96 -7.93 33.33
CA GLU A 34 -13.63 -6.69 32.91
C GLU A 34 -14.65 -6.25 33.96
N ARG A 35 -14.70 -4.95 34.22
CA ARG A 35 -15.65 -4.36 35.16
C ARG A 35 -17.09 -4.38 34.63
N ILE A 36 -17.24 -4.24 33.30
CA ILE A 36 -18.52 -4.14 32.60
C ILE A 36 -18.61 -5.30 31.62
N ASN A 37 -19.43 -6.31 31.94
CA ASN A 37 -19.62 -7.49 31.08
C ASN A 37 -20.94 -7.47 30.33
N ARG A 38 -21.95 -6.81 30.91
CA ARG A 38 -23.30 -6.76 30.34
C ARG A 38 -23.79 -5.33 30.22
N ALA A 39 -24.66 -5.07 29.23
CA ALA A 39 -25.32 -3.78 29.07
C ALA A 39 -26.12 -3.36 30.33
N GLY A 40 -26.56 -4.32 31.15
CA GLY A 40 -27.25 -4.07 32.41
C GLY A 40 -26.34 -3.49 33.51
N ASP A 41 -25.00 -3.64 33.43
CA ASP A 41 -24.06 -3.07 34.40
C ASP A 41 -23.83 -1.58 34.12
N ASP A 42 -23.56 -1.24 32.84
CA ASP A 42 -23.40 0.15 32.36
C ASP A 42 -23.50 0.15 30.83
N ALA A 43 -24.67 0.52 30.31
CA ALA A 43 -24.93 0.53 28.87
C ALA A 43 -24.10 1.59 28.13
N SER A 44 -23.89 2.77 28.74
CA SER A 44 -23.12 3.85 28.14
C SER A 44 -21.62 3.53 28.12
N GLY A 45 -21.09 3.03 29.21
CA GLY A 45 -19.69 2.62 29.31
C GLY A 45 -19.35 1.47 28.36
N LEU A 46 -20.26 0.48 28.24
CA LEU A 46 -20.09 -0.63 27.29
C LEU A 46 -20.06 -0.12 25.83
N ALA A 47 -20.98 0.75 25.45
CA ALA A 47 -21.04 1.32 24.10
C ALA A 47 -19.75 2.08 23.74
N VAL A 48 -19.24 2.90 24.67
CA VAL A 48 -17.97 3.62 24.48
C VAL A 48 -16.78 2.64 24.36
N SER A 49 -16.73 1.63 25.24
CA SER A 49 -15.68 0.61 25.24
C SER A 49 -15.64 -0.15 23.91
N GLU A 50 -16.79 -0.60 23.41
CA GLU A 50 -16.87 -1.31 22.13
C GLU A 50 -16.51 -0.41 20.94
N LYS A 51 -16.88 0.88 20.98
CA LYS A 51 -16.44 1.85 19.97
C LYS A 51 -14.93 2.01 19.97
N MET A 52 -14.31 2.13 21.16
CA MET A 52 -12.85 2.24 21.28
C MET A 52 -12.17 0.96 20.82
N ARG A 53 -12.69 -0.21 21.16
CA ARG A 53 -12.15 -1.51 20.69
C ARG A 53 -12.22 -1.62 19.16
N SER A 54 -13.31 -1.18 18.57
CA SER A 54 -13.45 -1.13 17.11
C SER A 54 -12.41 -0.21 16.48
N GLN A 55 -12.20 0.99 17.06
CA GLN A 55 -11.17 1.92 16.59
C GLN A 55 -9.76 1.34 16.73
N ILE A 56 -9.42 0.69 17.86
CA ILE A 56 -8.12 0.06 18.06
C ILE A 56 -7.88 -1.04 17.01
N ARG A 57 -8.88 -1.90 16.76
CA ARG A 57 -8.78 -2.93 15.72
C ARG A 57 -8.62 -2.33 14.33
N GLY A 58 -9.35 -1.25 14.04
CA GLY A 58 -9.23 -0.49 12.79
C GLY A 58 -7.84 0.12 12.61
N LEU A 59 -7.31 0.77 13.65
CA LEU A 59 -5.97 1.38 13.62
C LEU A 59 -4.86 0.32 13.48
N ASN A 60 -4.97 -0.81 14.16
CA ASN A 60 -4.02 -1.92 14.00
C ASN A 60 -4.04 -2.49 12.56
N GLN A 61 -5.21 -2.54 11.93
CA GLN A 61 -5.30 -2.93 10.52
C GLN A 61 -4.73 -1.84 9.61
N ALA A 62 -4.99 -0.57 9.91
CA ALA A 62 -4.41 0.55 9.18
C ALA A 62 -2.88 0.57 9.24
N SER A 63 -2.28 0.25 10.40
CA SER A 63 -0.83 0.10 10.55
C SER A 63 -0.29 -0.98 9.59
N ARG A 64 -0.90 -2.15 9.55
CA ARG A 64 -0.50 -3.20 8.60
C ARG A 64 -0.68 -2.78 7.13
N ASN A 65 -1.73 -2.02 6.83
CA ASN A 65 -1.92 -1.50 5.47
C ASN A 65 -0.82 -0.50 5.08
N ILE A 66 -0.36 0.33 6.05
CA ILE A 66 0.76 1.26 5.84
C ILE A 66 2.05 0.48 5.60
N GLU A 67 2.36 -0.55 6.38
CA GLU A 67 3.54 -1.41 6.21
C GLU A 67 3.56 -2.07 4.82
N ASN A 68 2.41 -2.57 4.36
CA ASN A 68 2.26 -3.10 3.00
C ASN A 68 2.45 -2.00 1.94
N GLY A 69 1.94 -0.80 2.19
CA GLY A 69 2.14 0.36 1.32
C GLY A 69 3.60 0.80 1.23
N VAL A 70 4.32 0.80 2.36
CA VAL A 70 5.77 1.08 2.39
C VAL A 70 6.53 0.03 1.59
N SER A 71 6.22 -1.25 1.77
CA SER A 71 6.85 -2.34 1.00
C SER A 71 6.62 -2.21 -0.50
N PHE A 72 5.41 -1.80 -0.89
CA PHE A 72 5.08 -1.50 -2.29
C PHE A 72 5.93 -0.36 -2.85
N ILE A 73 6.07 0.75 -2.10
CA ILE A 73 6.87 1.90 -2.53
C ILE A 73 8.35 1.53 -2.61
N GLN A 74 8.89 0.83 -1.63
CA GLN A 74 10.29 0.38 -1.62
C GLN A 74 10.62 -0.54 -2.79
N THR A 75 9.71 -1.46 -3.12
CA THR A 75 9.87 -2.32 -4.30
C THR A 75 9.88 -1.49 -5.59
N THR A 76 8.99 -0.51 -5.70
CA THR A 76 8.95 0.40 -6.85
C THR A 76 10.24 1.23 -6.96
N GLU A 77 10.73 1.75 -5.83
CA GLU A 77 11.98 2.51 -5.75
C GLU A 77 13.18 1.68 -6.23
N GLY A 78 13.24 0.39 -5.85
CA GLY A 78 14.27 -0.52 -6.36
C GLY A 78 14.28 -0.61 -7.88
N TYR A 79 13.12 -0.82 -8.52
CA TYR A 79 13.04 -0.84 -9.99
C TYR A 79 13.36 0.50 -10.64
N LEU A 80 12.98 1.62 -10.00
CA LEU A 80 13.30 2.97 -10.50
C LEU A 80 14.81 3.26 -10.42
N THR A 81 15.50 2.75 -9.41
CA THR A 81 16.96 2.89 -9.31
C THR A 81 17.65 2.19 -10.47
N GLU A 82 17.30 0.93 -10.77
CA GLU A 82 17.81 0.21 -11.93
C GLU A 82 17.53 0.95 -13.26
N THR A 83 16.31 1.45 -13.42
CA THR A 83 15.95 2.23 -14.62
C THR A 83 16.81 3.50 -14.73
N THR A 84 17.07 4.18 -13.60
CA THR A 84 17.92 5.39 -13.58
C THR A 84 19.36 5.09 -13.96
N ASP A 85 19.91 3.98 -13.49
CA ASP A 85 21.28 3.55 -13.83
C ASP A 85 21.41 3.25 -15.33
N ILE A 86 20.41 2.59 -15.91
CA ILE A 86 20.36 2.37 -17.36
C ILE A 86 20.29 3.69 -18.13
N LEU A 87 19.45 4.62 -17.71
CA LEU A 87 19.33 5.94 -18.35
C LEU A 87 20.64 6.75 -18.27
N GLN A 88 21.37 6.65 -17.16
CA GLN A 88 22.68 7.26 -17.02
C GLN A 88 23.68 6.62 -18.01
N ARG A 89 23.66 5.31 -18.17
CA ARG A 89 24.49 4.60 -19.14
C ARG A 89 24.18 5.00 -20.57
N ILE A 90 22.90 5.13 -20.93
CA ILE A 90 22.48 5.64 -22.25
C ILE A 90 23.03 7.06 -22.48
N ARG A 91 22.96 7.92 -21.45
CA ARG A 91 23.52 9.29 -21.53
C ARG A 91 25.03 9.30 -21.74
N GLU A 92 25.77 8.42 -21.06
CA GLU A 92 27.21 8.29 -21.26
C GLU A 92 27.54 7.90 -22.71
N LEU A 93 26.80 6.90 -23.25
CA LEU A 93 26.97 6.45 -24.63
C LEU A 93 26.60 7.53 -25.65
N ALA A 94 25.58 8.33 -25.37
CA ALA A 94 25.20 9.47 -26.21
C ALA A 94 26.33 10.53 -26.25
N VAL A 95 26.87 10.90 -25.09
CA VAL A 95 28.01 11.85 -25.02
C VAL A 95 29.23 11.28 -25.71
N GLN A 96 29.49 9.97 -25.59
CA GLN A 96 30.58 9.30 -26.28
C GLN A 96 30.39 9.36 -27.80
N SER A 97 29.19 9.05 -28.30
CA SER A 97 28.88 9.08 -29.74
C SER A 97 28.95 10.49 -30.35
N ALA A 98 28.59 11.52 -29.57
CA ALA A 98 28.69 12.92 -30.01
C ALA A 98 30.16 13.39 -30.26
N ASN A 99 31.15 12.63 -29.80
CA ASN A 99 32.55 12.99 -30.04
C ASN A 99 32.96 12.66 -31.48
N GLY A 100 33.52 13.68 -32.19
CA GLY A 100 33.93 13.56 -33.58
C GLY A 100 35.11 12.62 -33.88
N ILE A 101 35.68 11.96 -32.85
CA ILE A 101 36.81 11.00 -33.01
C ILE A 101 36.32 9.63 -33.48
N TYR A 102 35.06 9.28 -33.20
CA TYR A 102 34.46 7.96 -33.51
C TYR A 102 34.04 7.89 -34.97
N SER A 103 34.36 6.77 -35.64
CA SER A 103 33.86 6.45 -36.96
C SER A 103 32.37 6.10 -36.96
N ASP A 104 31.75 6.12 -38.13
CA ASP A 104 30.34 5.73 -38.27
C ASP A 104 30.10 4.25 -37.86
N GLU A 105 31.13 3.37 -38.11
CA GLU A 105 31.07 1.97 -37.66
C GLU A 105 31.10 1.85 -36.14
N ASP A 106 31.92 2.63 -35.44
CA ASP A 106 31.98 2.67 -33.98
C ASP A 106 30.63 3.16 -33.39
N ARG A 107 30.04 4.19 -34.01
CA ARG A 107 28.75 4.72 -33.61
C ARG A 107 27.62 3.70 -33.79
N MET A 108 27.67 2.89 -34.87
CA MET A 108 26.73 1.79 -35.05
C MET A 108 26.85 0.73 -33.94
N GLN A 109 28.06 0.44 -33.45
CA GLN A 109 28.23 -0.46 -32.30
C GLN A 109 27.63 0.14 -31.02
N ILE A 110 27.86 1.44 -30.78
CA ILE A 110 27.24 2.15 -29.66
C ILE A 110 25.70 2.10 -29.79
N GLN A 111 25.16 2.30 -31.00
CA GLN A 111 23.71 2.23 -31.25
C GLN A 111 23.13 0.85 -30.90
N VAL A 112 23.84 -0.24 -31.16
CA VAL A 112 23.42 -1.59 -30.78
C VAL A 112 23.34 -1.71 -29.25
N GLU A 113 24.34 -1.19 -28.51
CA GLU A 113 24.29 -1.20 -27.04
C GLU A 113 23.10 -0.39 -26.52
N VAL A 114 22.89 0.82 -27.06
CA VAL A 114 21.75 1.68 -26.67
C VAL A 114 20.41 1.01 -26.95
N SER A 115 20.25 0.31 -28.08
CA SER A 115 19.02 -0.40 -28.41
C SER A 115 18.71 -1.52 -27.42
N GLN A 116 19.75 -2.23 -26.96
CA GLN A 116 19.62 -3.27 -25.93
C GLN A 116 19.24 -2.68 -24.56
N LEU A 117 19.86 -1.55 -24.19
CA LEU A 117 19.51 -0.83 -22.94
C LEU A 117 18.07 -0.32 -22.94
N ILE A 118 17.59 0.18 -24.06
CA ILE A 118 16.19 0.62 -24.21
C ILE A 118 15.22 -0.59 -24.09
N ALA A 119 15.56 -1.73 -24.70
CA ALA A 119 14.78 -2.95 -24.54
C ALA A 119 14.76 -3.45 -23.09
N GLU A 120 15.88 -3.26 -22.36
CA GLU A 120 15.97 -3.60 -20.95
C GLU A 120 15.07 -2.69 -20.07
N VAL A 121 14.99 -1.38 -20.37
CA VAL A 121 14.05 -0.47 -19.71
C VAL A 121 12.61 -0.97 -19.88
N ASP A 122 12.20 -1.35 -21.10
CA ASP A 122 10.87 -1.89 -21.35
C ASP A 122 10.65 -3.24 -20.64
N ARG A 123 11.68 -4.07 -20.55
CA ARG A 123 11.62 -5.34 -19.80
C ARG A 123 11.41 -5.08 -18.31
N ILE A 124 12.16 -4.16 -17.71
CA ILE A 124 11.98 -3.76 -16.31
C ILE A 124 10.56 -3.21 -16.08
N ALA A 125 10.10 -2.30 -16.94
CA ALA A 125 8.77 -1.71 -16.82
C ALA A 125 7.64 -2.76 -16.87
N SER A 126 7.79 -3.79 -17.68
CA SER A 126 6.81 -4.88 -17.83
C SER A 126 6.88 -5.91 -16.71
N GLN A 127 8.08 -6.18 -16.16
CA GLN A 127 8.30 -7.18 -15.12
C GLN A 127 8.17 -6.64 -13.70
N ALA A 128 8.20 -5.31 -13.52
CA ALA A 128 8.03 -4.67 -12.23
C ALA A 128 6.62 -4.93 -11.67
N GLN A 129 6.48 -5.99 -10.86
CA GLN A 129 5.21 -6.42 -10.29
C GLN A 129 5.27 -6.48 -8.76
N PHE A 130 4.16 -6.07 -8.15
CA PHE A 130 3.90 -6.28 -6.74
C PHE A 130 2.52 -6.93 -6.60
N ASN A 131 2.46 -8.10 -5.99
CA ASN A 131 1.23 -8.88 -5.84
C ASN A 131 0.44 -9.04 -7.16
N GLY A 132 1.13 -9.32 -8.27
CA GLY A 132 0.53 -9.48 -9.61
C GLY A 132 0.08 -8.18 -10.28
N MET A 133 0.38 -7.03 -9.70
CA MET A 133 0.08 -5.72 -10.28
C MET A 133 1.33 -5.09 -10.88
N ASN A 134 1.30 -4.74 -12.16
CA ASN A 134 2.39 -4.00 -12.80
C ASN A 134 2.41 -2.57 -12.30
N MET A 135 3.59 -2.11 -11.84
CA MET A 135 3.74 -0.81 -11.19
C MET A 135 4.13 0.31 -12.17
N LEU A 136 5.00 0.02 -13.16
CA LEU A 136 5.65 1.01 -14.01
C LEU A 136 4.99 1.18 -15.41
N THR A 137 3.91 0.45 -15.68
CA THR A 137 3.21 0.51 -16.98
C THR A 137 2.20 1.66 -17.12
N GLY A 138 2.16 2.59 -16.13
CA GLY A 138 1.25 3.73 -16.15
C GLY A 138 -0.12 3.47 -15.52
N ARG A 139 -0.38 2.28 -15.02
CA ARG A 139 -1.66 1.95 -14.36
C ARG A 139 -1.97 2.86 -13.17
N PHE A 140 -0.95 3.30 -12.46
CA PHE A 140 -1.04 4.13 -11.26
C PHE A 140 -0.59 5.59 -11.49
N ALA A 141 -0.47 6.02 -12.75
CA ALA A 141 -0.07 7.36 -13.09
C ALA A 141 -1.16 8.40 -12.69
N LYS A 142 -0.73 9.61 -12.37
CA LYS A 142 -1.67 10.71 -12.12
C LYS A 142 -2.40 11.05 -13.42
N PRO A 143 -3.73 11.24 -13.39
CA PRO A 143 -4.46 11.66 -14.58
C PRO A 143 -3.96 13.03 -15.05
N THR A 144 -3.50 13.10 -16.29
CA THR A 144 -3.08 14.36 -16.94
C THR A 144 -3.84 14.44 -18.27
N GLY A 145 -4.84 15.33 -18.34
CA GLY A 145 -5.63 15.54 -19.57
C GLY A 145 -6.49 14.32 -19.96
N GLU A 146 -6.42 13.92 -21.22
CA GLU A 146 -7.22 12.83 -21.80
C GLU A 146 -6.83 11.41 -21.37
N ASN A 147 -5.72 11.26 -20.66
CA ASN A 147 -5.24 9.96 -20.23
C ASN A 147 -6.06 9.50 -19.00
N THR A 148 -7.07 8.69 -19.24
CA THR A 148 -7.89 8.08 -18.19
C THR A 148 -7.07 7.08 -17.41
N VAL A 149 -6.75 7.39 -16.17
CA VAL A 149 -6.09 6.47 -15.23
C VAL A 149 -6.95 5.24 -15.04
N THR A 150 -6.39 4.09 -15.39
CA THR A 150 -7.13 2.82 -15.30
C THR A 150 -7.28 2.34 -13.86
N ALA A 151 -6.37 2.74 -12.97
CA ALA A 151 -6.42 2.43 -11.54
C ALA A 151 -5.65 3.46 -10.71
N SER A 152 -6.11 3.70 -9.50
CA SER A 152 -5.39 4.48 -8.50
C SER A 152 -5.10 3.61 -7.28
N MET A 153 -3.89 3.73 -6.73
CA MET A 153 -3.53 3.02 -5.51
C MET A 153 -4.00 3.81 -4.30
N TRP A 154 -5.04 3.33 -3.66
CA TRP A 154 -5.53 3.88 -2.41
C TRP A 154 -5.06 3.05 -1.23
N LEU A 155 -4.37 3.68 -0.30
CA LEU A 155 -3.95 3.10 0.96
C LEU A 155 -4.88 3.60 2.06
N HIS A 156 -5.60 2.69 2.71
CA HIS A 156 -6.44 3.04 3.86
C HIS A 156 -5.57 3.10 5.11
N ILE A 157 -5.35 4.31 5.61
CA ILE A 157 -4.38 4.62 6.68
C ILE A 157 -5.04 4.93 8.03
N GLY A 158 -6.36 4.81 8.13
CA GLY A 158 -7.10 5.09 9.36
C GLY A 158 -8.22 4.12 9.64
N ALA A 159 -8.85 4.27 10.81
CA ALA A 159 -9.96 3.44 11.25
C ALA A 159 -11.33 3.89 10.70
N ASN A 160 -11.44 5.12 10.20
CA ASN A 160 -12.70 5.72 9.77
C ASN A 160 -12.76 5.88 8.25
N MET A 161 -13.98 6.14 7.74
CA MET A 161 -14.22 6.40 6.33
C MET A 161 -13.39 7.60 5.83
N ASP A 162 -12.92 7.55 4.58
CA ASP A 162 -12.10 8.56 3.89
C ASP A 162 -10.71 8.85 4.47
N GLN A 163 -10.26 8.09 5.48
CA GLN A 163 -8.88 8.15 5.97
C GLN A 163 -7.96 7.33 5.06
N ARG A 164 -7.75 7.82 3.84
CA ARG A 164 -6.97 7.15 2.80
C ARG A 164 -5.96 8.11 2.17
N ALA A 165 -4.81 7.57 1.78
CA ALA A 165 -3.81 8.25 0.98
C ALA A 165 -3.79 7.64 -0.43
N GLN A 166 -3.53 8.46 -1.42
CA GLN A 166 -3.37 8.00 -2.79
C GLN A 166 -1.90 8.08 -3.20
N VAL A 167 -1.40 7.00 -3.77
CA VAL A 167 -0.04 6.92 -4.30
C VAL A 167 -0.12 6.89 -5.83
N PHE A 168 0.71 7.72 -6.47
CA PHE A 168 0.86 7.79 -7.91
C PHE A 168 2.24 7.33 -8.31
N ILE A 169 2.33 6.51 -9.35
CA ILE A 169 3.58 6.03 -9.94
C ILE A 169 3.52 6.36 -11.43
N GLY A 170 4.50 7.12 -11.92
CA GLY A 170 4.59 7.47 -13.33
C GLY A 170 4.85 6.27 -14.22
N THR A 171 4.55 6.43 -15.50
CA THR A 171 4.87 5.46 -16.54
C THR A 171 6.37 5.54 -16.85
N MET A 172 7.05 4.40 -16.82
CA MET A 172 8.49 4.29 -17.08
C MET A 172 8.78 3.34 -18.26
N THR A 173 7.95 3.40 -19.28
CA THR A 173 8.19 2.71 -20.56
C THR A 173 9.08 3.57 -21.45
N SER A 174 9.79 2.96 -22.39
CA SER A 174 10.63 3.68 -23.35
C SER A 174 9.88 4.75 -24.15
N GLN A 175 8.59 4.51 -24.44
CA GLN A 175 7.71 5.48 -25.08
C GLN A 175 7.41 6.68 -24.18
N ALA A 176 7.11 6.46 -22.91
CA ALA A 176 6.82 7.55 -21.96
C ALA A 176 8.04 8.39 -21.62
N LEU A 177 9.23 7.80 -21.73
CA LEU A 177 10.52 8.48 -21.55
C LEU A 177 11.04 9.13 -22.83
N ASN A 178 10.29 9.08 -23.95
CA ASN A 178 10.67 9.59 -25.28
C ASN A 178 11.99 8.98 -25.83
N LEU A 179 12.34 7.77 -25.39
CA LEU A 179 13.48 7.02 -25.94
C LEU A 179 13.12 6.27 -27.23
N ARG A 180 11.81 6.18 -27.52
CA ARG A 180 11.25 5.58 -28.72
C ARG A 180 10.15 6.50 -29.28
N ASN A 181 10.18 6.77 -30.58
CA ASN A 181 9.19 7.65 -31.19
C ASN A 181 7.82 6.94 -31.29
N VAL A 182 6.74 7.66 -30.94
CA VAL A 182 5.37 7.10 -30.87
C VAL A 182 4.81 6.75 -32.26
N GLY A 183 5.40 7.25 -33.37
CA GLY A 183 4.89 7.06 -34.72
C GLY A 183 5.57 5.96 -35.55
N ASP A 184 6.88 5.72 -35.38
CA ASP A 184 7.68 4.89 -36.27
C ASP A 184 8.35 3.68 -35.61
N GLU A 185 8.11 3.43 -34.32
CA GLU A 185 8.86 2.45 -33.51
C GLU A 185 10.39 2.65 -33.56
N GLN A 186 10.86 3.75 -34.12
CA GLN A 186 12.29 4.02 -34.22
C GLN A 186 12.87 4.40 -32.87
N ILE A 187 13.93 3.70 -32.51
CA ILE A 187 14.76 3.98 -31.35
C ILE A 187 15.52 5.29 -31.61
N MET A 188 15.79 6.08 -30.58
CA MET A 188 16.68 7.23 -30.64
C MET A 188 17.96 6.85 -31.40
N SER A 189 18.26 7.56 -32.50
CA SER A 189 19.43 7.30 -33.33
C SER A 189 20.62 8.07 -32.77
N LEU A 190 21.76 7.39 -32.65
CA LEU A 190 23.07 7.99 -32.34
C LEU A 190 24.06 7.78 -33.49
N ALA A 191 23.53 7.42 -34.69
CA ALA A 191 24.34 7.05 -35.82
C ALA A 191 25.07 8.25 -36.44
N SER A 192 24.61 9.47 -36.23
CA SER A 192 25.29 10.69 -36.65
C SER A 192 25.61 11.61 -35.47
N PRO A 193 26.64 12.48 -35.57
CA PRO A 193 26.97 13.44 -34.51
C PRO A 193 25.84 14.43 -34.21
N ASP A 194 24.98 14.72 -35.19
CA ASP A 194 23.84 15.60 -35.02
C ASP A 194 22.68 14.93 -34.29
N ASP A 195 22.53 13.60 -34.41
CA ASP A 195 21.50 12.81 -33.70
C ASP A 195 21.85 12.59 -32.22
N ALA A 196 23.14 12.69 -31.87
CA ALA A 196 23.61 12.46 -30.49
C ALA A 196 23.55 13.70 -29.58
N ASN A 197 23.27 14.89 -30.15
CA ASN A 197 23.09 16.15 -29.41
C ASN A 197 21.62 16.42 -29.09
#